data_d25b9a7d3dfdb56a7c10a8eeed4f141b
#
_entry.id   d25b9a7d3dfdb56a7c10a8eeed4f141b
#
_cell.length_a   1.000
_cell.length_b   1.000
_cell.length_c   1.000
_cell.angle_alpha   90.00
_cell.angle_beta   90.00
_cell.angle_gamma   90.00
#
_symmetry.space_group_name_H-M   'P 1'
#
loop_
_entity.id
_entity.type
_entity.pdbx_description
1 polymer ?
#
loop_
_entity_poly.entity_id
_entity_poly.type
_entity_poly.pdbx_seq_one_letter_code
_entity_poly.pdbx_strand_id
1 'polypeptide(L)'
;MAPSLRPSARYEPRVTRNLSRSVFTLLLALMPLLPTPASASAVGGRQQAARPHPIVFVHGWNSDGSTWRTMADRFRADGWPAGHLHPWTYDATQSNATTAEQLAYEIARVLRTTGATKVDVVTHSMGALSSRYYLKNLGGASEVDAWVSLAGPNHGTETARWCGGAPCVEMRPGSAFLDSLNSGDETPGSPRYATWGSPCDSVINPAGSVALNGAVNTTTACLDHSGLRTDRTVYDQVKAHIR
;
A
#
# COMPACT_ATOMS: atom_id res chain seq x y z
N MET A 1 22.39 11.04 -53.89
CA MET A 1 23.55 11.89 -53.70
C MET A 1 23.67 12.21 -52.22
N ALA A 2 24.63 11.59 -51.58
CA ALA A 2 25.04 11.91 -50.22
C ALA A 2 26.17 12.93 -50.23
N PRO A 3 26.39 13.66 -49.15
CA PRO A 3 27.75 13.74 -48.68
C PRO A 3 27.93 13.33 -47.21
N SER A 4 29.00 12.57 -47.07
CA SER A 4 29.70 12.17 -45.87
C SER A 4 30.30 13.34 -45.10
N LEU A 5 30.29 13.32 -43.77
CA LEU A 5 31.24 14.09 -42.96
C LEU A 5 31.92 13.19 -41.94
N ARG A 6 33.24 13.31 -41.87
CA ARG A 6 34.25 12.56 -41.13
C ARG A 6 34.39 13.06 -39.69
N PRO A 7 34.96 12.28 -38.78
CA PRO A 7 35.10 12.60 -37.34
C PRO A 7 36.35 13.46 -37.07
N SER A 8 36.27 14.32 -36.09
CA SER A 8 37.36 15.14 -35.59
C SER A 8 37.92 14.66 -34.25
N ALA A 9 39.20 14.82 -34.18
CA ALA A 9 40.25 14.36 -33.30
C ALA A 9 40.05 14.52 -31.77
N ARG A 10 40.69 13.56 -31.07
CA ARG A 10 40.98 13.56 -29.63
C ARG A 10 42.07 14.57 -29.29
N TYR A 11 41.92 15.23 -28.16
CA TYR A 11 42.96 16.04 -27.54
C TYR A 11 43.31 15.46 -26.16
N GLU A 12 44.55 14.99 -26.00
CA GLU A 12 45.15 14.62 -24.71
C GLU A 12 46.09 15.72 -24.22
N PRO A 13 46.09 16.12 -22.96
CA PRO A 13 47.17 16.90 -22.38
C PRO A 13 48.17 16.03 -21.62
N ARG A 14 49.43 16.22 -21.92
CA ARG A 14 50.60 15.63 -21.28
C ARG A 14 50.81 16.19 -19.88
N VAL A 15 51.04 15.28 -18.92
CA VAL A 15 51.53 15.58 -17.58
C VAL A 15 53.06 15.60 -17.57
N THR A 16 53.67 16.71 -17.21
CA THR A 16 55.10 16.82 -16.93
C THR A 16 55.39 16.66 -15.43
N ARG A 17 56.27 15.72 -15.14
CA ARG A 17 56.86 15.50 -13.81
C ARG A 17 57.93 16.57 -13.55
N ASN A 18 57.89 17.14 -12.33
CA ASN A 18 59.06 17.79 -11.75
C ASN A 18 59.37 17.15 -10.38
N LEU A 19 60.56 16.56 -10.30
CA LEU A 19 61.20 16.08 -9.09
C LEU A 19 61.94 17.30 -8.45
N SER A 20 61.74 17.52 -7.17
CA SER A 20 62.68 18.28 -6.37
C SER A 20 62.91 17.61 -5.03
N ARG A 21 64.12 17.19 -4.79
CA ARG A 21 64.66 16.62 -3.56
C ARG A 21 65.00 17.75 -2.60
N SER A 22 64.52 17.69 -1.35
CA SER A 22 65.17 18.39 -0.26
C SER A 22 65.13 17.51 0.97
N VAL A 23 66.31 17.16 1.41
CA VAL A 23 66.62 16.41 2.62
C VAL A 23 66.73 17.43 3.76
N PHE A 24 65.85 17.31 4.78
CA PHE A 24 66.06 17.96 6.06
C PHE A 24 65.92 16.94 7.17
N THR A 25 67.06 16.62 7.78
CA THR A 25 67.15 15.78 8.97
C THR A 25 66.89 16.67 10.18
N LEU A 26 65.83 16.37 10.93
CA LEU A 26 65.63 16.99 12.24
C LEU A 26 65.34 15.87 13.26
N LEU A 27 66.27 15.71 14.19
CA LEU A 27 66.12 14.90 15.38
C LEU A 27 65.11 15.57 16.31
N LEU A 28 64.01 14.90 16.65
CA LEU A 28 63.18 15.31 17.77
C LEU A 28 62.93 14.16 18.73
N ALA A 29 63.06 14.47 19.99
CA ALA A 29 63.03 13.61 21.16
C ALA A 29 61.67 12.85 21.28
N LEU A 30 61.75 11.57 21.58
CA LEU A 30 60.63 10.74 22.01
C LEU A 30 60.16 11.15 23.41
N MET A 31 58.97 11.72 23.51
CA MET A 31 58.18 11.67 24.73
C MET A 31 57.08 10.62 24.61
N PRO A 32 56.88 9.72 25.58
CA PRO A 32 55.78 8.76 25.53
C PRO A 32 54.48 9.49 25.87
N LEU A 33 53.58 9.60 24.86
CA LEU A 33 52.17 9.94 25.11
C LEU A 33 51.45 8.72 25.68
N LEU A 34 51.05 8.83 26.94
CA LEU A 34 50.10 7.89 27.53
C LEU A 34 48.74 8.01 26.83
N PRO A 35 48.10 6.89 26.41
CA PRO A 35 46.79 6.94 25.79
C PRO A 35 45.73 7.30 26.86
N THR A 36 45.07 8.43 26.70
CA THR A 36 43.84 8.73 27.43
C THR A 36 42.73 7.76 26.98
N PRO A 37 41.98 7.14 27.92
CA PRO A 37 40.85 6.32 27.52
C PRO A 37 39.78 7.21 26.89
N ALA A 38 39.56 7.06 25.60
CA ALA A 38 38.40 7.65 24.92
C ALA A 38 37.14 6.97 25.48
N SER A 39 36.40 7.71 26.32
CA SER A 39 35.02 7.29 26.66
C SER A 39 34.19 7.28 25.41
N ALA A 40 34.04 6.10 24.85
CA ALA A 40 33.04 5.85 23.78
C ALA A 40 31.64 6.02 24.42
N SER A 41 31.09 7.23 24.30
CA SER A 41 29.66 7.44 24.52
C SER A 41 28.93 6.61 23.49
N ALA A 42 28.46 5.43 23.92
CA ALA A 42 27.49 4.65 23.14
C ALA A 42 26.23 5.50 23.02
N VAL A 43 26.13 6.24 21.93
CA VAL A 43 24.87 6.81 21.46
C VAL A 43 24.03 5.60 21.07
N GLY A 44 23.32 5.06 22.07
CA GLY A 44 22.26 4.08 21.85
C GLY A 44 21.23 4.72 20.93
N GLY A 45 21.41 4.56 19.63
CA GLY A 45 20.37 4.85 18.65
C GLY A 45 19.15 4.03 19.04
N ARG A 46 18.18 4.66 19.72
CA ARG A 46 16.83 4.10 19.78
C ARG A 46 16.44 3.87 18.33
N GLN A 47 16.45 2.62 17.94
CA GLN A 47 15.89 2.18 16.67
C GLN A 47 14.44 2.64 16.71
N GLN A 48 14.15 3.78 16.08
CA GLN A 48 12.82 4.36 16.03
C GLN A 48 11.97 3.32 15.33
N ALA A 49 11.07 2.67 16.07
CA ALA A 49 10.14 1.71 15.49
C ALA A 49 9.53 2.36 14.25
N ALA A 50 9.61 1.68 13.12
CA ALA A 50 9.07 2.21 11.87
C ALA A 50 7.63 2.65 12.13
N ARG A 51 7.30 3.89 11.77
CA ARG A 51 5.94 4.40 11.94
C ARG A 51 5.01 3.53 11.10
N PRO A 52 3.86 3.12 11.63
CA PRO A 52 2.92 2.35 10.82
C PRO A 52 2.49 3.15 9.60
N HIS A 53 2.29 2.48 8.48
CA HIS A 53 1.79 3.12 7.27
C HIS A 53 0.45 3.80 7.54
N PRO A 54 0.13 4.91 6.85
CA PRO A 54 -1.21 5.45 6.88
C PRO A 54 -2.19 4.46 6.24
N ILE A 55 -3.40 4.40 6.79
CA ILE A 55 -4.45 3.51 6.32
C ILE A 55 -5.50 4.32 5.57
N VAL A 56 -5.77 3.95 4.33
CA VAL A 56 -6.90 4.45 3.55
C VAL A 56 -8.02 3.42 3.64
N PHE A 57 -9.16 3.82 4.22
CA PHE A 57 -10.34 2.98 4.34
C PHE A 57 -11.31 3.27 3.21
N VAL A 58 -11.67 2.24 2.45
CA VAL A 58 -12.55 2.35 1.26
C VAL A 58 -13.86 1.63 1.54
N HIS A 59 -14.95 2.39 1.62
CA HIS A 59 -16.29 1.85 1.91
C HIS A 59 -16.93 1.13 0.71
N GLY A 60 -18.08 0.52 0.92
CA GLY A 60 -18.84 -0.16 -0.11
C GLY A 60 -19.92 0.70 -0.77
N TRP A 61 -20.77 0.06 -1.58
CA TRP A 61 -21.91 0.67 -2.23
C TRP A 61 -22.90 1.27 -1.22
N ASN A 62 -23.49 2.42 -1.57
CA ASN A 62 -24.47 3.14 -0.76
C ASN A 62 -24.01 3.39 0.71
N SER A 63 -22.75 3.76 0.88
CA SER A 63 -22.12 4.00 2.18
C SER A 63 -21.23 5.24 2.12
N ASP A 64 -20.53 5.53 3.21
CA ASP A 64 -19.56 6.62 3.34
C ASP A 64 -18.43 6.27 4.32
N GLY A 65 -17.47 7.18 4.50
CA GLY A 65 -16.31 6.97 5.36
C GLY A 65 -16.65 6.80 6.84
N SER A 66 -17.80 7.28 7.32
CA SER A 66 -18.18 7.17 8.74
C SER A 66 -18.39 5.71 9.18
N THR A 67 -18.64 4.83 8.23
CA THR A 67 -18.78 3.38 8.43
C THR A 67 -17.53 2.73 9.05
N TRP A 68 -16.37 3.41 8.96
CA TRP A 68 -15.09 2.94 9.46
C TRP A 68 -14.75 3.41 10.89
N ARG A 69 -15.65 4.19 11.52
CA ARG A 69 -15.39 4.80 12.84
C ARG A 69 -14.87 3.78 13.86
N THR A 70 -15.58 2.66 14.03
CA THR A 70 -15.21 1.64 15.02
C THR A 70 -13.80 1.09 14.76
N MET A 71 -13.46 0.77 13.52
CA MET A 71 -12.14 0.23 13.17
C MET A 71 -11.05 1.28 13.31
N ALA A 72 -11.28 2.50 12.85
CA ALA A 72 -10.33 3.61 12.96
C ALA A 72 -10.07 3.98 14.43
N ASP A 73 -11.09 3.98 15.29
CA ASP A 73 -10.94 4.24 16.73
C ASP A 73 -10.08 3.17 17.42
N ARG A 74 -10.21 1.91 17.01
CA ARG A 74 -9.35 0.82 17.51
C ARG A 74 -7.90 1.00 17.08
N PHE A 75 -7.65 1.35 15.81
CA PHE A 75 -6.29 1.65 15.35
C PHE A 75 -5.68 2.84 16.10
N ARG A 76 -6.48 3.88 16.36
CA ARG A 76 -6.03 5.02 17.16
C ARG A 76 -5.67 4.61 18.58
N ALA A 77 -6.50 3.78 19.22
CA ALA A 77 -6.24 3.24 20.55
C ALA A 77 -4.97 2.37 20.60
N ASP A 78 -4.64 1.70 19.50
CA ASP A 78 -3.44 0.86 19.35
C ASP A 78 -2.19 1.64 18.87
N GLY A 79 -2.28 2.98 18.84
CA GLY A 79 -1.13 3.88 18.64
C GLY A 79 -0.92 4.36 17.20
N TRP A 80 -1.85 4.14 16.27
CA TRP A 80 -1.78 4.81 14.97
C TRP A 80 -2.04 6.31 15.13
N PRO A 81 -1.22 7.20 14.57
CA PRO A 81 -1.48 8.62 14.59
C PRO A 81 -2.82 8.94 13.94
N ALA A 82 -3.59 9.87 14.50
CA ALA A 82 -4.89 10.25 13.93
C ALA A 82 -4.78 10.70 12.46
N GLY A 83 -3.68 11.41 12.11
CA GLY A 83 -3.39 11.83 10.73
C GLY A 83 -2.97 10.70 9.79
N HIS A 84 -2.87 9.46 10.26
CA HIS A 84 -2.60 8.26 9.46
C HIS A 84 -3.86 7.42 9.21
N LEU A 85 -5.02 7.85 9.70
CA LEU A 85 -6.29 7.14 9.54
C LEU A 85 -7.20 7.94 8.62
N HIS A 86 -7.43 7.44 7.42
CA HIS A 86 -8.16 8.16 6.35
C HIS A 86 -9.43 7.40 5.94
N PRO A 87 -10.54 7.52 6.68
CA PRO A 87 -11.84 7.04 6.25
C PRO A 87 -12.32 7.90 5.06
N TRP A 88 -12.09 7.39 3.85
CA TRP A 88 -12.38 8.12 2.62
C TRP A 88 -13.87 8.03 2.26
N THR A 89 -14.49 9.16 1.91
CA THR A 89 -15.85 9.24 1.37
C THR A 89 -15.79 9.59 -0.10
N TYR A 90 -16.48 8.83 -0.93
CA TYR A 90 -16.60 9.03 -2.36
C TYR A 90 -18.02 8.74 -2.84
N ASP A 91 -18.35 9.15 -4.05
CA ASP A 91 -19.62 8.82 -4.69
C ASP A 91 -19.64 7.35 -5.15
N ALA A 92 -20.29 6.50 -4.36
CA ALA A 92 -20.40 5.07 -4.61
C ALA A 92 -21.38 4.69 -5.74
N THR A 93 -21.97 5.66 -6.44
CA THR A 93 -22.87 5.42 -7.59
C THR A 93 -22.10 5.38 -8.92
N GLN A 94 -20.84 5.81 -8.91
CA GLN A 94 -19.97 5.79 -10.09
C GLN A 94 -19.43 4.38 -10.37
N SER A 95 -18.88 4.18 -11.57
CA SER A 95 -18.17 2.93 -11.91
C SER A 95 -16.98 2.70 -10.99
N ASN A 96 -16.64 1.43 -10.74
CA ASN A 96 -15.47 1.08 -9.95
C ASN A 96 -14.16 1.59 -10.58
N ALA A 97 -14.08 1.70 -11.90
CA ALA A 97 -12.93 2.28 -12.59
C ALA A 97 -12.78 3.77 -12.27
N THR A 98 -13.88 4.56 -12.34
CA THR A 98 -13.88 5.97 -11.97
C THR A 98 -13.53 6.17 -10.49
N THR A 99 -14.09 5.33 -9.61
CA THR A 99 -13.74 5.34 -8.18
C THR A 99 -12.26 5.02 -7.96
N ALA A 100 -11.68 4.11 -8.74
CA ALA A 100 -10.26 3.78 -8.66
C ALA A 100 -9.34 4.97 -9.05
N GLU A 101 -9.72 5.75 -10.06
CA GLU A 101 -9.01 6.98 -10.42
C GLU A 101 -9.05 8.00 -9.28
N GLN A 102 -10.20 8.18 -8.64
CA GLN A 102 -10.34 9.06 -7.47
C GLN A 102 -9.52 8.54 -6.27
N LEU A 103 -9.49 7.21 -6.06
CA LEU A 103 -8.67 6.59 -5.02
C LEU A 103 -7.17 6.86 -5.24
N ALA A 104 -6.70 6.84 -6.49
CA ALA A 104 -5.32 7.20 -6.82
C ALA A 104 -4.98 8.63 -6.36
N TYR A 105 -5.86 9.60 -6.58
CA TYR A 105 -5.69 10.98 -6.09
C TYR A 105 -5.70 11.06 -4.57
N GLU A 106 -6.58 10.30 -3.91
CA GLU A 106 -6.65 10.26 -2.44
C GLU A 106 -5.38 9.66 -1.85
N ILE A 107 -4.89 8.52 -2.37
CA ILE A 107 -3.65 7.90 -1.91
C ILE A 107 -2.46 8.83 -2.12
N ALA A 108 -2.34 9.46 -3.30
CA ALA A 108 -1.29 10.44 -3.55
C ALA A 108 -1.36 11.64 -2.57
N ARG A 109 -2.56 12.08 -2.21
CA ARG A 109 -2.76 13.12 -1.18
C ARG A 109 -2.27 12.64 0.19
N VAL A 110 -2.63 11.43 0.60
CA VAL A 110 -2.23 10.84 1.88
C VAL A 110 -0.71 10.70 1.96
N LEU A 111 -0.07 10.16 0.93
CA LEU A 111 1.39 10.03 0.86
C LEU A 111 2.09 11.39 1.02
N ARG A 112 1.62 12.42 0.30
CA ARG A 112 2.18 13.78 0.40
C ARG A 112 2.01 14.40 1.79
N THR A 113 0.84 14.21 2.42
CA THR A 113 0.54 14.85 3.71
C THR A 113 1.17 14.15 4.90
N THR A 114 1.41 12.86 4.79
CA THR A 114 2.03 12.06 5.87
C THR A 114 3.53 11.90 5.72
N GLY A 115 4.07 12.12 4.51
CA GLY A 115 5.47 11.84 4.16
C GLY A 115 5.78 10.34 4.09
N ALA A 116 4.76 9.48 4.09
CA ALA A 116 4.92 8.04 3.92
C ALA A 116 5.21 7.70 2.46
N THR A 117 5.91 6.59 2.23
CA THR A 117 6.22 6.07 0.89
C THR A 117 5.19 5.05 0.42
N LYS A 118 4.43 4.47 1.34
CA LYS A 118 3.35 3.51 1.07
C LYS A 118 2.19 3.73 2.02
N VAL A 119 1.01 3.25 1.62
CA VAL A 119 -0.20 3.18 2.44
C VAL A 119 -0.62 1.72 2.63
N ASP A 120 -1.43 1.46 3.66
CA ASP A 120 -2.27 0.27 3.71
C ASP A 120 -3.67 0.63 3.24
N VAL A 121 -4.31 -0.27 2.49
CA VAL A 121 -5.67 -0.09 1.98
C VAL A 121 -6.58 -1.13 2.62
N VAL A 122 -7.55 -0.68 3.41
CA VAL A 122 -8.54 -1.54 4.06
C VAL A 122 -9.91 -1.27 3.44
N THR A 123 -10.49 -2.29 2.84
CA THR A 123 -11.70 -2.14 2.03
C THR A 123 -12.86 -2.96 2.58
N HIS A 124 -14.08 -2.55 2.26
CA HIS A 124 -15.29 -3.30 2.55
C HIS A 124 -16.16 -3.40 1.31
N SER A 125 -16.72 -4.60 1.05
CA SER A 125 -17.72 -4.81 0.00
C SER A 125 -17.21 -4.32 -1.37
N MET A 126 -17.99 -3.55 -2.10
CA MET A 126 -17.65 -2.99 -3.40
C MET A 126 -16.31 -2.25 -3.44
N GLY A 127 -15.89 -1.62 -2.32
CA GLY A 127 -14.60 -0.93 -2.24
C GLY A 127 -13.38 -1.81 -2.57
N ALA A 128 -13.54 -3.13 -2.44
CA ALA A 128 -12.52 -4.08 -2.87
C ALA A 128 -12.32 -4.05 -4.40
N LEU A 129 -13.36 -3.86 -5.17
CA LEU A 129 -13.29 -3.88 -6.63
C LEU A 129 -12.59 -2.63 -7.19
N SER A 130 -12.99 -1.45 -6.73
CA SER A 130 -12.35 -0.20 -7.13
C SER A 130 -10.88 -0.15 -6.70
N SER A 131 -10.56 -0.60 -5.49
CA SER A 131 -9.17 -0.62 -5.04
C SER A 131 -8.32 -1.67 -5.77
N ARG A 132 -8.85 -2.84 -6.11
CA ARG A 132 -8.14 -3.81 -6.96
C ARG A 132 -7.89 -3.26 -8.37
N TYR A 133 -8.87 -2.53 -8.93
CA TYR A 133 -8.69 -1.88 -10.22
C TYR A 133 -7.53 -0.86 -10.17
N TYR A 134 -7.46 -0.06 -9.10
CA TYR A 134 -6.33 0.84 -8.86
C TYR A 134 -4.99 0.10 -8.80
N LEU A 135 -4.91 -0.96 -8.01
CA LEU A 135 -3.68 -1.75 -7.87
C LEU A 135 -3.23 -2.35 -9.20
N LYS A 136 -4.16 -2.93 -9.97
CA LYS A 136 -3.87 -3.69 -11.18
C LYS A 136 -3.66 -2.83 -12.41
N ASN A 137 -4.48 -1.79 -12.59
CA ASN A 137 -4.57 -1.07 -13.86
C ASN A 137 -4.01 0.35 -13.79
N LEU A 138 -3.87 0.94 -12.60
CA LEU A 138 -3.43 2.32 -12.43
C LEU A 138 -2.07 2.45 -11.72
N GLY A 139 -1.34 1.33 -11.58
CA GLY A 139 0.02 1.34 -10.99
C GLY A 139 0.05 1.38 -9.46
N GLY A 140 -1.08 1.28 -8.78
CA GLY A 140 -1.21 1.40 -7.33
C GLY A 140 -0.42 0.36 -6.52
N ALA A 141 -0.07 -0.77 -7.13
CA ALA A 141 0.71 -1.81 -6.47
C ALA A 141 2.09 -1.34 -5.96
N SER A 142 2.65 -0.26 -6.50
CA SER A 142 3.91 0.33 -6.02
C SER A 142 3.73 1.20 -4.77
N GLU A 143 2.53 1.73 -4.53
CA GLU A 143 2.20 2.68 -3.47
C GLU A 143 1.50 2.02 -2.26
N VAL A 144 1.09 0.75 -2.39
CA VAL A 144 0.41 0.00 -1.33
C VAL A 144 1.35 -1.04 -0.73
N ASP A 145 1.36 -1.16 0.61
CA ASP A 145 2.09 -2.19 1.33
C ASP A 145 1.21 -3.41 1.62
N ALA A 146 0.02 -3.17 2.16
CA ALA A 146 -0.96 -4.22 2.41
C ALA A 146 -2.34 -3.83 1.87
N TRP A 147 -3.02 -4.79 1.26
CA TRP A 147 -4.38 -4.66 0.80
C TRP A 147 -5.28 -5.68 1.51
N VAL A 148 -6.35 -5.17 2.11
CA VAL A 148 -7.30 -5.91 2.93
C VAL A 148 -8.70 -5.80 2.34
N SER A 149 -9.37 -6.93 2.12
CA SER A 149 -10.75 -6.99 1.66
C SER A 149 -11.65 -7.65 2.69
N LEU A 150 -12.55 -6.89 3.27
CA LEU A 150 -13.60 -7.38 4.15
C LEU A 150 -14.89 -7.54 3.34
N ALA A 151 -15.36 -8.77 3.16
CA ALA A 151 -16.57 -9.07 2.38
C ALA A 151 -16.56 -8.47 0.96
N GLY A 152 -15.41 -8.42 0.29
CA GLY A 152 -15.34 -7.93 -1.09
C GLY A 152 -15.94 -8.95 -2.07
N PRO A 153 -16.83 -8.53 -3.01
CA PRO A 153 -17.33 -9.41 -4.05
C PRO A 153 -16.28 -9.60 -5.16
N ASN A 154 -15.14 -10.18 -4.83
CA ASN A 154 -13.98 -10.25 -5.72
C ASN A 154 -14.26 -11.04 -7.01
N HIS A 155 -15.20 -12.02 -6.96
CA HIS A 155 -15.72 -12.74 -8.12
C HIS A 155 -17.22 -12.45 -8.35
N GLY A 156 -17.70 -11.32 -7.82
CA GLY A 156 -19.08 -10.86 -7.96
C GLY A 156 -20.01 -11.33 -6.85
N THR A 157 -21.25 -10.86 -6.92
CA THR A 157 -22.34 -11.31 -6.05
C THR A 157 -23.66 -11.32 -6.79
N GLU A 158 -24.46 -12.39 -6.62
CA GLU A 158 -25.80 -12.48 -7.19
C GLU A 158 -26.73 -11.39 -6.65
N THR A 159 -26.49 -10.90 -5.42
CA THR A 159 -27.24 -9.79 -4.81
C THR A 159 -27.21 -8.51 -5.68
N ALA A 160 -26.14 -8.31 -6.45
CA ALA A 160 -26.03 -7.16 -7.37
C ALA A 160 -27.01 -7.17 -8.54
N ARG A 161 -27.80 -8.23 -8.72
CA ARG A 161 -28.90 -8.27 -9.70
C ARG A 161 -30.10 -7.41 -9.25
N TRP A 162 -30.19 -7.11 -7.95
CA TRP A 162 -31.30 -6.37 -7.36
C TRP A 162 -31.04 -4.87 -7.22
N CYS A 163 -29.89 -4.38 -7.68
CA CYS A 163 -29.58 -2.96 -7.73
C CYS A 163 -29.24 -2.50 -9.16
N GLY A 164 -29.21 -1.18 -9.38
CA GLY A 164 -28.97 -0.55 -10.68
C GLY A 164 -27.74 0.34 -10.70
N GLY A 165 -27.42 0.83 -11.90
CA GLY A 165 -26.23 1.67 -12.13
C GLY A 165 -24.98 0.86 -12.43
N ALA A 166 -23.93 1.58 -12.86
CA ALA A 166 -22.67 0.98 -13.29
C ALA A 166 -22.06 0.05 -12.22
N PRO A 167 -21.90 0.46 -10.93
CA PRO A 167 -21.26 -0.38 -9.94
C PRO A 167 -22.01 -1.69 -9.66
N CYS A 168 -23.35 -1.66 -9.75
CA CYS A 168 -24.16 -2.87 -9.59
C CYS A 168 -23.95 -3.86 -10.75
N VAL A 169 -23.88 -3.35 -11.98
CA VAL A 169 -23.59 -4.18 -13.17
C VAL A 169 -22.20 -4.79 -13.04
N GLU A 170 -21.21 -4.01 -12.62
CA GLU A 170 -19.84 -4.45 -12.45
C GLU A 170 -19.67 -5.51 -11.33
N MET A 171 -20.49 -5.47 -10.27
CA MET A 171 -20.48 -6.47 -9.20
C MET A 171 -21.18 -7.81 -9.58
N ARG A 172 -21.87 -7.90 -10.72
CA ARG A 172 -22.55 -9.15 -11.11
C ARG A 172 -21.52 -10.20 -11.51
N PRO A 173 -21.68 -11.46 -11.09
CA PRO A 173 -20.84 -12.55 -11.57
C PRO A 173 -20.81 -12.62 -13.09
N GLY A 174 -19.64 -12.78 -13.70
CA GLY A 174 -19.44 -12.81 -15.15
C GLY A 174 -19.63 -11.45 -15.85
N SER A 175 -19.56 -10.33 -15.11
CA SER A 175 -19.49 -9.02 -15.75
C SER A 175 -18.15 -8.82 -16.46
N ALA A 176 -18.14 -8.12 -17.59
CA ALA A 176 -16.90 -7.79 -18.30
C ALA A 176 -15.86 -7.08 -17.41
N PHE A 177 -16.33 -6.30 -16.42
CA PHE A 177 -15.46 -5.67 -15.43
C PHE A 177 -14.73 -6.72 -14.57
N LEU A 178 -15.45 -7.69 -14.01
CA LEU A 178 -14.86 -8.76 -13.19
C LEU A 178 -13.99 -9.70 -14.02
N ASP A 179 -14.42 -10.05 -15.23
CA ASP A 179 -13.63 -10.89 -16.13
C ASP A 179 -12.28 -10.24 -16.43
N SER A 180 -12.26 -8.93 -16.68
CA SER A 180 -11.03 -8.18 -16.88
C SER A 180 -10.20 -8.07 -15.60
N LEU A 181 -10.84 -7.77 -14.45
CA LEU A 181 -10.17 -7.60 -13.18
C LEU A 181 -9.53 -8.90 -12.66
N ASN A 182 -10.16 -10.03 -12.91
CA ASN A 182 -9.72 -11.36 -12.48
C ASN A 182 -8.84 -12.07 -13.52
N SER A 183 -8.66 -11.52 -14.74
CA SER A 183 -7.81 -12.13 -15.74
C SER A 183 -6.34 -12.15 -15.32
N GLY A 184 -5.66 -13.28 -15.45
CA GLY A 184 -4.25 -13.43 -15.11
C GLY A 184 -3.99 -13.35 -13.60
N ASP A 185 -3.04 -12.49 -13.16
CA ASP A 185 -2.70 -12.34 -11.75
C ASP A 185 -3.76 -11.49 -11.03
N GLU A 186 -4.41 -12.07 -10.02
CA GLU A 186 -5.42 -11.40 -9.19
C GLU A 186 -4.83 -10.53 -8.08
N THR A 187 -3.54 -10.76 -7.77
CA THR A 187 -2.81 -10.11 -6.67
C THR A 187 -1.48 -9.51 -7.16
N PRO A 188 -1.52 -8.60 -8.16
CA PRO A 188 -0.31 -8.15 -8.84
C PRO A 188 0.63 -7.34 -7.95
N GLY A 189 1.93 -7.48 -8.22
CA GLY A 189 2.98 -6.69 -7.61
C GLY A 189 3.43 -7.17 -6.24
N SER A 190 3.79 -6.23 -5.36
CA SER A 190 4.36 -6.54 -4.05
C SER A 190 3.44 -6.34 -2.83
N PRO A 191 2.22 -5.80 -2.95
CA PRO A 191 1.35 -5.69 -1.79
C PRO A 191 1.05 -7.05 -1.15
N ARG A 192 0.91 -7.06 0.17
CA ARG A 192 0.41 -8.22 0.92
C ARG A 192 -1.11 -8.24 0.82
N TYR A 193 -1.66 -9.20 0.11
CA TYR A 193 -3.11 -9.32 -0.10
C TYR A 193 -3.75 -10.24 0.91
N ALA A 194 -4.88 -9.80 1.51
CA ALA A 194 -5.69 -10.67 2.37
C ALA A 194 -7.18 -10.38 2.25
N THR A 195 -7.99 -11.42 2.40
CA THR A 195 -9.45 -11.35 2.35
C THR A 195 -10.08 -11.96 3.60
N TRP A 196 -11.21 -11.41 4.01
CA TRP A 196 -12.05 -11.94 5.08
C TRP A 196 -13.49 -12.08 4.58
N GLY A 197 -14.01 -13.30 4.62
CA GLY A 197 -15.38 -13.65 4.29
C GLY A 197 -16.08 -14.34 5.42
N SER A 198 -17.41 -14.20 5.51
CA SER A 198 -18.25 -14.86 6.49
C SER A 198 -19.23 -15.83 5.83
N PRO A 199 -19.46 -17.03 6.41
CA PRO A 199 -20.47 -17.95 5.92
C PRO A 199 -21.91 -17.43 6.12
N CYS A 200 -22.08 -16.39 6.96
CA CYS A 200 -23.38 -15.79 7.27
C CYS A 200 -23.59 -14.45 6.56
N ASP A 201 -22.68 -14.03 5.67
CA ASP A 201 -22.85 -12.84 4.85
C ASP A 201 -23.93 -13.08 3.79
N SER A 202 -25.08 -12.43 3.95
CA SER A 202 -26.20 -12.56 3.02
C SER A 202 -26.09 -11.66 1.79
N VAL A 203 -25.10 -10.77 1.77
CA VAL A 203 -24.88 -9.82 0.64
C VAL A 203 -23.91 -10.40 -0.39
N ILE A 204 -22.84 -11.08 0.06
CA ILE A 204 -21.89 -11.70 -0.86
C ILE A 204 -22.30 -13.17 -1.09
N ASN A 205 -22.89 -13.39 -2.23
CA ASN A 205 -23.41 -14.70 -2.63
C ASN A 205 -22.92 -15.07 -4.06
N PRO A 206 -22.19 -16.18 -4.22
CA PRO A 206 -21.79 -17.14 -3.19
C PRO A 206 -20.71 -16.59 -2.26
N ALA A 207 -20.66 -17.06 -1.00
CA ALA A 207 -19.69 -16.60 0.00
C ALA A 207 -18.22 -16.82 -0.43
N GLY A 208 -17.96 -17.85 -1.23
CA GLY A 208 -16.62 -18.12 -1.80
C GLY A 208 -16.10 -17.05 -2.76
N SER A 209 -16.98 -16.17 -3.24
CA SER A 209 -16.63 -15.04 -4.11
C SER A 209 -15.65 -14.04 -3.48
N VAL A 210 -15.50 -14.07 -2.16
CA VAL A 210 -14.57 -13.18 -1.42
C VAL A 210 -13.10 -13.57 -1.64
N ALA A 211 -12.81 -14.85 -1.81
CA ALA A 211 -11.44 -15.34 -1.92
C ALA A 211 -10.74 -14.82 -3.19
N LEU A 212 -9.42 -14.63 -3.13
CA LEU A 212 -8.56 -14.31 -4.26
C LEU A 212 -7.41 -15.30 -4.35
N ASN A 213 -7.05 -15.66 -5.57
CA ASN A 213 -5.84 -16.42 -5.80
C ASN A 213 -4.60 -15.57 -5.45
N GLY A 214 -3.64 -16.13 -4.71
CA GLY A 214 -2.44 -15.42 -4.26
C GLY A 214 -2.61 -14.62 -2.97
N ALA A 215 -3.84 -14.47 -2.44
CA ALA A 215 -4.10 -13.78 -1.17
C ALA A 215 -4.14 -14.75 0.03
N VAL A 216 -3.94 -14.21 1.24
CA VAL A 216 -4.31 -14.90 2.48
C VAL A 216 -5.83 -14.82 2.63
N ASN A 217 -6.53 -15.94 2.45
CA ASN A 217 -7.98 -15.98 2.51
C ASN A 217 -8.45 -16.51 3.88
N THR A 218 -9.26 -15.72 4.59
CA THR A 218 -9.75 -16.03 5.93
C THR A 218 -11.26 -16.16 5.93
N THR A 219 -11.76 -17.29 6.46
CA THR A 219 -13.18 -17.45 6.78
C THR A 219 -13.38 -17.09 8.25
N THR A 220 -14.29 -16.13 8.53
CA THR A 220 -14.60 -15.68 9.88
C THR A 220 -15.63 -16.60 10.55
N ALA A 221 -15.92 -16.34 11.83
CA ALA A 221 -17.15 -16.81 12.44
C ALA A 221 -18.38 -16.28 11.69
N CYS A 222 -19.56 -16.72 12.08
CA CYS A 222 -20.83 -16.25 11.52
C CYS A 222 -21.06 -14.76 11.83
N LEU A 223 -20.70 -13.89 10.89
CA LEU A 223 -20.88 -12.44 10.95
C LEU A 223 -21.78 -12.01 9.78
N ASP A 224 -22.62 -11.00 9.99
CA ASP A 224 -23.30 -10.35 8.89
C ASP A 224 -22.34 -9.47 8.06
N HIS A 225 -22.79 -9.01 6.90
CA HIS A 225 -21.99 -8.21 5.98
C HIS A 225 -21.34 -6.99 6.62
N SER A 226 -22.06 -6.28 7.48
CA SER A 226 -21.57 -5.10 8.18
C SER A 226 -20.71 -5.44 9.40
N GLY A 227 -20.95 -6.59 10.02
CA GLY A 227 -20.24 -7.09 11.19
C GLY A 227 -18.75 -7.26 10.94
N LEU A 228 -18.33 -7.63 9.73
CA LEU A 228 -16.91 -7.79 9.39
C LEU A 228 -16.09 -6.52 9.65
N ARG A 229 -16.68 -5.34 9.54
CA ARG A 229 -15.99 -4.04 9.82
C ARG A 229 -15.88 -3.72 11.31
N THR A 230 -16.74 -4.34 12.13
CA THR A 230 -16.88 -3.98 13.54
C THR A 230 -16.48 -5.10 14.49
N ASP A 231 -16.30 -6.31 14.01
CA ASP A 231 -15.88 -7.45 14.82
C ASP A 231 -14.46 -7.24 15.37
N ARG A 232 -14.24 -7.67 16.63
CA ARG A 232 -12.95 -7.48 17.28
C ARG A 232 -11.90 -8.44 16.77
N THR A 233 -12.28 -9.68 16.49
CA THR A 233 -11.35 -10.70 15.99
C THR A 233 -10.87 -10.34 14.59
N VAL A 234 -11.78 -9.89 13.72
CA VAL A 234 -11.42 -9.39 12.38
C VAL A 234 -10.45 -8.21 12.48
N TYR A 235 -10.74 -7.24 13.36
CA TYR A 235 -9.83 -6.12 13.60
C TYR A 235 -8.43 -6.58 14.01
N ASP A 236 -8.33 -7.51 14.99
CA ASP A 236 -7.02 -7.98 15.49
C ASP A 236 -6.23 -8.72 14.39
N GLN A 237 -6.91 -9.48 13.53
CA GLN A 237 -6.32 -10.17 12.39
C GLN A 237 -5.86 -9.16 11.30
N VAL A 238 -6.69 -8.18 10.96
CA VAL A 238 -6.33 -7.10 10.02
C VAL A 238 -5.12 -6.33 10.53
N LYS A 239 -5.12 -5.94 11.81
CA LYS A 239 -3.98 -5.25 12.44
C LYS A 239 -2.70 -6.08 12.37
N ALA A 240 -2.78 -7.38 12.58
CA ALA A 240 -1.62 -8.27 12.47
C ALA A 240 -1.10 -8.37 11.04
N HIS A 241 -1.99 -8.31 10.04
CA HIS A 241 -1.63 -8.39 8.63
C HIS A 241 -0.93 -7.14 8.11
N ILE A 242 -1.31 -5.94 8.57
CA ILE A 242 -0.77 -4.66 8.09
C ILE A 242 0.46 -4.13 8.89
N ARG A 243 0.94 -4.89 9.87
CA ARG A 243 2.14 -4.58 10.68
C ARG A 243 3.43 -5.12 10.10
#